data_3ce482e2c61c383978ae86fab94f4add
#
_entry.id   3ce482e2c61c383978ae86fab94f4add
#
_cell.length_a   1.000
_cell.length_b   1.000
_cell.length_c   1.000
_cell.angle_alpha   90.00
_cell.angle_beta   90.00
_cell.angle_gamma   90.00
#
_symmetry.space_group_name_H-M   'P 1'
#
loop_
_entity.id
_entity.type
_entity.pdbx_description
1 polymer ?
#
loop_
_entity_poly.entity_id
_entity_poly.type
_entity_poly.pdbx_seq_one_letter_code
_entity_poly.pdbx_strand_id
1 'polypeptide(L)'
;MKKIIKIILFLTLTFSINIGNVKANEKIRIGLLVPLTGENSEIGDSIIKSVRLAINKINNPSIEIIPKDTRSNPEITLEAAKELANAGVKIIIGPVFNESLIYLDKLNEINFLALTNKNNNFSKNIINAGINATSQLNAIDKFIKLNKIEKTIFLTPDVSFKNEIKEAISNTKIKILENYIYDTDPTKLTQQIEKITRYEVRKQNLEDEIVRLEKSDQANKEGLIEGLKKRDTLGSINFDSVVILDFDESLKSVTTSLLYTDVSPKEKYFITLNQWFDESLLKETSTQPLYFPSANKSNYDEFSSEYYEKYNQYPNQLSFLSYDLVGLVYYLILRNNSIIDKNMFSKKTLFKGKVGIFEIKDNKINHILNFYKVEDEEFKKVF
;
A
#
# COMPACT_ATOMS: atom_id res chain seq x y z
N MET A 1 -30.89 30.08 -69.84
CA MET A 1 -30.41 28.77 -69.45
C MET A 1 -28.92 28.70 -69.09
N LYS A 2 -27.99 29.19 -69.91
CA LYS A 2 -26.52 29.12 -69.63
C LYS A 2 -26.06 29.85 -68.34
N LYS A 3 -26.73 30.96 -67.91
CA LYS A 3 -26.40 31.66 -66.66
C LYS A 3 -26.90 30.94 -65.39
N ILE A 4 -28.04 30.28 -65.45
CA ILE A 4 -28.61 29.51 -64.32
C ILE A 4 -27.77 28.24 -64.06
N ILE A 5 -27.29 27.59 -65.12
CA ILE A 5 -26.40 26.41 -64.99
C ILE A 5 -25.06 26.77 -64.33
N LYS A 6 -24.50 27.95 -64.62
CA LYS A 6 -23.26 28.41 -63.96
C LYS A 6 -23.44 28.73 -62.50
N ILE A 7 -24.59 29.27 -62.08
CA ILE A 7 -24.91 29.56 -60.67
C ILE A 7 -25.14 28.26 -59.89
N ILE A 8 -25.81 27.29 -60.46
CA ILE A 8 -26.01 25.96 -59.85
C ILE A 8 -24.67 25.23 -59.69
N LEU A 9 -23.78 25.28 -60.70
CA LEU A 9 -22.44 24.66 -60.63
C LEU A 9 -21.54 25.34 -59.58
N PHE A 10 -21.68 26.67 -59.38
CA PHE A 10 -20.92 27.40 -58.38
C PHE A 10 -21.45 27.15 -56.95
N LEU A 11 -22.78 26.97 -56.79
CA LEU A 11 -23.38 26.59 -55.51
C LEU A 11 -23.05 25.13 -55.07
N THR A 12 -22.95 24.19 -56.02
CA THR A 12 -22.53 22.82 -55.73
C THR A 12 -21.05 22.73 -55.35
N LEU A 13 -20.18 23.59 -55.94
CA LEU A 13 -18.76 23.62 -55.62
C LEU A 13 -18.45 24.26 -54.24
N THR A 14 -19.29 25.20 -53.78
CA THR A 14 -19.12 25.80 -52.44
C THR A 14 -19.69 24.94 -51.34
N PHE A 15 -20.58 23.96 -51.60
CA PHE A 15 -21.10 23.04 -50.60
C PHE A 15 -20.15 21.85 -50.34
N SER A 16 -19.14 21.62 -51.22
CA SER A 16 -18.19 20.50 -51.09
C SER A 16 -16.98 20.79 -50.22
N ILE A 17 -16.84 22.02 -49.63
CA ILE A 17 -15.62 22.44 -48.93
C ILE A 17 -15.83 22.48 -47.39
N ASN A 18 -17.05 22.19 -46.90
CA ASN A 18 -17.29 22.08 -45.47
C ASN A 18 -17.45 20.62 -44.98
N ILE A 19 -16.63 19.72 -45.50
CA ILE A 19 -16.27 18.52 -44.73
C ILE A 19 -15.27 19.01 -43.70
N GLY A 20 -15.79 19.55 -42.61
CA GLY A 20 -15.00 19.81 -41.42
C GLY A 20 -14.17 18.56 -41.16
N ASN A 21 -12.87 18.73 -41.08
CA ASN A 21 -11.98 17.72 -40.52
C ASN A 21 -12.59 17.29 -39.18
N VAL A 22 -13.39 16.23 -39.19
CA VAL A 22 -13.66 15.45 -37.99
C VAL A 22 -12.28 14.93 -37.64
N LYS A 23 -11.52 15.66 -36.81
CA LYS A 23 -10.35 15.10 -36.15
C LYS A 23 -10.88 13.82 -35.54
N ALA A 24 -10.51 12.69 -36.12
CA ALA A 24 -10.73 11.39 -35.48
C ALA A 24 -10.18 11.56 -34.07
N ASN A 25 -11.04 11.42 -33.09
CA ASN A 25 -10.65 11.59 -31.69
C ASN A 25 -9.53 10.60 -31.45
N GLU A 26 -8.30 11.08 -31.34
CA GLU A 26 -7.12 10.23 -31.24
C GLU A 26 -7.30 9.34 -30.01
N LYS A 27 -7.28 8.02 -30.21
CA LYS A 27 -7.52 7.07 -29.12
C LYS A 27 -6.43 7.21 -28.06
N ILE A 28 -6.83 7.36 -26.82
CA ILE A 28 -5.96 7.34 -25.66
C ILE A 28 -5.64 5.88 -25.37
N ARG A 29 -4.47 5.41 -25.80
CA ARG A 29 -4.02 4.03 -25.60
C ARG A 29 -3.22 3.92 -24.32
N ILE A 30 -3.68 3.04 -23.42
CA ILE A 30 -3.02 2.70 -22.17
C ILE A 30 -2.66 1.21 -22.21
N GLY A 31 -1.39 0.88 -22.05
CA GLY A 31 -0.94 -0.50 -21.92
C GLY A 31 -1.25 -1.06 -20.55
N LEU A 32 -1.46 -2.35 -20.46
CA LEU A 32 -1.63 -3.07 -19.21
C LEU A 32 -0.73 -4.30 -19.21
N LEU A 33 0.31 -4.29 -18.37
CA LEU A 33 1.26 -5.42 -18.21
C LEU A 33 0.91 -6.20 -16.93
N VAL A 34 0.30 -7.35 -17.09
CA VAL A 34 -0.15 -8.21 -15.99
C VAL A 34 0.08 -9.69 -16.32
N PRO A 35 0.26 -10.55 -15.30
CA PRO A 35 0.36 -11.99 -15.54
C PRO A 35 -1.02 -12.55 -15.92
N LEU A 36 -1.21 -12.95 -17.18
CA LEU A 36 -2.48 -13.52 -17.66
C LEU A 36 -2.45 -15.05 -17.69
N THR A 37 -1.25 -15.62 -17.67
CA THR A 37 -1.01 -17.07 -17.63
C THR A 37 0.03 -17.40 -16.57
N GLY A 38 0.07 -18.68 -16.13
CA GLY A 38 0.96 -19.16 -15.09
C GLY A 38 0.38 -19.02 -13.68
N GLU A 39 1.24 -19.22 -12.68
CA GLU A 39 0.88 -19.29 -11.25
C GLU A 39 0.15 -18.03 -10.74
N ASN A 40 0.51 -16.86 -11.23
CA ASN A 40 -0.05 -15.58 -10.80
C ASN A 40 -1.19 -15.07 -11.68
N SER A 41 -1.79 -15.91 -12.52
CA SER A 41 -2.83 -15.50 -13.48
C SER A 41 -4.09 -14.95 -12.83
N GLU A 42 -4.43 -15.40 -11.64
CA GLU A 42 -5.58 -14.88 -10.86
C GLU A 42 -5.43 -13.40 -10.52
N ILE A 43 -4.19 -12.97 -10.21
CA ILE A 43 -3.88 -11.55 -9.94
C ILE A 43 -4.13 -10.73 -11.21
N GLY A 44 -3.63 -11.21 -12.35
CA GLY A 44 -3.80 -10.54 -13.64
C GLY A 44 -5.26 -10.44 -14.08
N ASP A 45 -6.03 -11.51 -13.93
CA ASP A 45 -7.47 -11.54 -14.22
C ASP A 45 -8.24 -10.54 -13.35
N SER A 46 -7.94 -10.51 -12.04
CA SER A 46 -8.55 -9.59 -11.12
C SER A 46 -8.25 -8.12 -11.48
N ILE A 47 -7.02 -7.81 -11.86
CA ILE A 47 -6.63 -6.46 -12.31
C ILE A 47 -7.36 -6.08 -13.62
N ILE A 48 -7.45 -6.97 -14.61
CA ILE A 48 -8.19 -6.68 -15.85
C ILE A 48 -9.65 -6.35 -15.57
N LYS A 49 -10.31 -7.13 -14.73
CA LYS A 49 -11.71 -6.92 -14.34
C LYS A 49 -11.87 -5.54 -13.68
N SER A 50 -10.96 -5.17 -12.80
CA SER A 50 -10.94 -3.87 -12.14
C SER A 50 -10.73 -2.70 -13.12
N VAL A 51 -9.78 -2.84 -14.04
CA VAL A 51 -9.52 -1.84 -15.09
C VAL A 51 -10.75 -1.66 -15.98
N ARG A 52 -11.47 -2.73 -16.32
CA ARG A 52 -12.75 -2.67 -17.06
C ARG A 52 -13.84 -1.92 -16.27
N LEU A 53 -13.92 -2.12 -14.96
CA LEU A 53 -14.84 -1.34 -14.10
C LEU A 53 -14.51 0.15 -14.17
N ALA A 54 -13.25 0.51 -14.04
CA ALA A 54 -12.80 1.91 -14.08
C ALA A 54 -13.14 2.57 -15.41
N ILE A 55 -12.89 1.89 -16.55
CA ILE A 55 -13.20 2.40 -17.89
C ILE A 55 -14.69 2.58 -18.10
N ASN A 56 -15.49 1.60 -17.68
CA ASN A 56 -16.94 1.71 -17.76
C ASN A 56 -17.46 2.92 -16.96
N LYS A 57 -16.86 3.21 -15.81
CA LYS A 57 -17.21 4.36 -14.97
C LYS A 57 -16.81 5.68 -15.62
N ILE A 58 -15.64 5.73 -16.27
CA ILE A 58 -15.17 6.91 -17.01
C ILE A 58 -16.07 7.17 -18.23
N ASN A 59 -16.59 6.12 -18.85
CA ASN A 59 -17.51 6.18 -20.00
C ASN A 59 -17.01 7.07 -21.15
N ASN A 60 -15.72 6.97 -21.48
CA ASN A 60 -15.11 7.68 -22.60
C ASN A 60 -14.68 6.68 -23.69
N PRO A 61 -15.34 6.66 -24.88
CA PRO A 61 -15.05 5.70 -25.94
C PRO A 61 -13.68 5.90 -26.59
N SER A 62 -13.01 7.03 -26.31
CA SER A 62 -11.66 7.29 -26.82
C SER A 62 -10.57 6.54 -26.03
N ILE A 63 -10.88 5.94 -24.89
CA ILE A 63 -9.90 5.18 -24.09
C ILE A 63 -9.85 3.74 -24.61
N GLU A 64 -8.65 3.28 -24.89
CA GLU A 64 -8.36 1.90 -25.29
C GLU A 64 -7.33 1.31 -24.33
N ILE A 65 -7.67 0.19 -23.65
CA ILE A 65 -6.73 -0.57 -22.85
C ILE A 65 -6.21 -1.74 -23.64
N ILE A 66 -4.89 -1.89 -23.70
CA ILE A 66 -4.23 -2.97 -24.42
C ILE A 66 -3.51 -3.88 -23.41
N PRO A 67 -4.13 -4.99 -22.99
CA PRO A 67 -3.51 -5.92 -22.06
C PRO A 67 -2.47 -6.78 -22.77
N LYS A 68 -1.37 -7.08 -22.06
CA LYS A 68 -0.30 -7.99 -22.47
C LYS A 68 0.10 -8.86 -21.30
N ASP A 69 0.35 -10.14 -21.62
CA ASP A 69 0.77 -11.14 -20.65
C ASP A 69 2.25 -11.00 -20.30
N THR A 70 2.55 -10.85 -19.02
CA THR A 70 3.93 -10.81 -18.52
C THR A 70 4.45 -12.18 -18.10
N ARG A 71 3.56 -13.16 -17.86
CA ARG A 71 3.86 -14.47 -17.25
C ARG A 71 4.74 -14.37 -15.97
N SER A 72 4.73 -13.21 -15.29
CA SER A 72 5.63 -12.90 -14.18
C SER A 72 7.11 -13.06 -14.52
N ASN A 73 7.48 -12.90 -15.80
CA ASN A 73 8.83 -13.13 -16.32
C ASN A 73 9.40 -11.82 -16.89
N PRO A 74 10.64 -11.41 -16.54
CA PRO A 74 11.23 -10.14 -16.97
C PRO A 74 11.42 -10.02 -18.48
N GLU A 75 11.88 -11.07 -19.16
CA GLU A 75 12.14 -11.08 -20.60
C GLU A 75 10.83 -10.96 -21.39
N ILE A 76 9.82 -11.74 -21.01
CA ILE A 76 8.49 -11.69 -21.63
C ILE A 76 7.85 -10.32 -21.38
N THR A 77 8.03 -9.76 -20.20
CA THR A 77 7.56 -8.41 -19.87
C THR A 77 8.19 -7.35 -20.77
N LEU A 78 9.51 -7.44 -21.03
CA LEU A 78 10.19 -6.53 -21.95
C LEU A 78 9.66 -6.65 -23.37
N GLU A 79 9.45 -7.85 -23.88
CA GLU A 79 8.91 -8.07 -25.23
C GLU A 79 7.49 -7.51 -25.33
N ALA A 80 6.63 -7.80 -24.37
CA ALA A 80 5.27 -7.25 -24.30
C ALA A 80 5.27 -5.71 -24.23
N ALA A 81 6.20 -5.12 -23.50
CA ALA A 81 6.35 -3.66 -23.42
C ALA A 81 6.80 -3.06 -24.77
N LYS A 82 7.71 -3.72 -25.50
CA LYS A 82 8.12 -3.31 -26.86
C LYS A 82 6.96 -3.38 -27.86
N GLU A 83 6.15 -4.42 -27.79
CA GLU A 83 4.95 -4.52 -28.63
C GLU A 83 3.97 -3.37 -28.37
N LEU A 84 3.75 -3.02 -27.09
CA LEU A 84 2.94 -1.87 -26.71
C LEU A 84 3.54 -0.55 -27.23
N ALA A 85 4.85 -0.38 -27.13
CA ALA A 85 5.57 0.78 -27.65
C ALA A 85 5.36 0.92 -29.18
N ASN A 86 5.51 -0.17 -29.92
CA ASN A 86 5.31 -0.21 -31.37
C ASN A 86 3.84 0.09 -31.78
N ALA A 87 2.89 -0.22 -30.89
CA ALA A 87 1.48 0.16 -31.04
C ALA A 87 1.19 1.64 -30.67
N GLY A 88 2.23 2.43 -30.33
CA GLY A 88 2.12 3.84 -29.99
C GLY A 88 1.70 4.12 -28.54
N VAL A 89 1.77 3.11 -27.66
CA VAL A 89 1.48 3.28 -26.21
C VAL A 89 2.63 4.02 -25.54
N LYS A 90 2.30 5.04 -24.74
CA LYS A 90 3.27 5.86 -23.99
C LYS A 90 3.11 5.74 -22.47
N ILE A 91 2.01 5.15 -22.02
CA ILE A 91 1.74 4.91 -20.60
C ILE A 91 1.29 3.46 -20.43
N ILE A 92 1.91 2.79 -19.48
CA ILE A 92 1.63 1.39 -19.16
C ILE A 92 1.35 1.27 -17.67
N ILE A 93 0.22 0.68 -17.29
CA ILE A 93 -0.08 0.26 -15.91
C ILE A 93 0.49 -1.14 -15.73
N GLY A 94 1.29 -1.33 -14.69
CA GLY A 94 2.11 -2.52 -14.49
C GLY A 94 3.59 -2.30 -14.84
N PRO A 95 4.40 -3.35 -14.73
CA PRO A 95 4.05 -4.69 -14.28
C PRO A 95 3.70 -4.78 -12.79
N VAL A 96 3.28 -6.00 -12.38
CA VAL A 96 2.89 -6.28 -10.99
C VAL A 96 4.11 -6.52 -10.12
N PHE A 97 5.03 -7.35 -10.59
CA PHE A 97 6.17 -7.82 -9.81
C PHE A 97 7.43 -6.98 -10.07
N ASN A 98 8.19 -6.78 -9.01
CA ASN A 98 9.41 -5.99 -9.04
C ASN A 98 10.47 -6.55 -10.00
N GLU A 99 10.63 -7.84 -10.02
CA GLU A 99 11.57 -8.56 -10.89
C GLU A 99 11.29 -8.29 -12.36
N SER A 100 10.04 -8.08 -12.72
CA SER A 100 9.62 -7.76 -14.10
C SER A 100 10.02 -6.35 -14.56
N LEU A 101 10.56 -5.50 -13.67
CA LEU A 101 11.00 -4.14 -14.00
C LEU A 101 12.43 -4.07 -14.56
N ILE A 102 13.26 -5.11 -14.37
CA ILE A 102 14.72 -5.09 -14.56
C ILE A 102 15.16 -4.54 -15.92
N TYR A 103 14.40 -4.78 -16.99
CA TYR A 103 14.80 -4.38 -18.34
C TYR A 103 14.00 -3.19 -18.90
N LEU A 104 13.01 -2.69 -18.16
CA LEU A 104 12.09 -1.67 -18.65
C LEU A 104 12.67 -0.25 -18.62
N ASP A 105 13.74 -0.03 -17.88
CA ASP A 105 14.47 1.24 -17.81
C ASP A 105 15.00 1.70 -19.18
N LYS A 106 15.21 0.75 -20.11
CA LYS A 106 15.67 1.01 -21.48
C LYS A 106 14.62 1.64 -22.39
N LEU A 107 13.34 1.54 -22.01
CA LEU A 107 12.21 2.09 -22.78
C LEU A 107 11.84 3.50 -22.29
N ASN A 108 12.76 4.43 -22.41
CA ASN A 108 12.70 5.78 -21.81
C ASN A 108 11.54 6.67 -22.29
N GLU A 109 10.88 6.32 -23.39
CA GLU A 109 9.74 7.08 -23.93
C GLU A 109 8.39 6.62 -23.37
N ILE A 110 8.39 5.57 -22.54
CA ILE A 110 7.20 4.99 -21.91
C ILE A 110 7.25 5.24 -20.40
N ASN A 111 6.16 5.70 -19.83
CA ASN A 111 5.96 5.75 -18.39
C ASN A 111 5.30 4.45 -17.91
N PHE A 112 5.96 3.74 -17.00
CA PHE A 112 5.46 2.54 -16.35
C PHE A 112 4.94 2.88 -14.96
N LEU A 113 3.67 2.63 -14.70
CA LEU A 113 3.06 2.72 -13.37
C LEU A 113 3.08 1.33 -12.73
N ALA A 114 4.22 0.99 -12.15
CA ALA A 114 4.44 -0.33 -11.54
C ALA A 114 3.57 -0.52 -10.30
N LEU A 115 2.90 -1.68 -10.20
CA LEU A 115 2.02 -2.00 -9.07
C LEU A 115 2.78 -2.49 -7.82
N THR A 116 4.11 -2.54 -7.88
CA THR A 116 4.96 -2.90 -6.75
C THR A 116 4.96 -1.83 -5.65
N ASN A 117 5.10 -2.26 -4.41
CA ASN A 117 5.31 -1.40 -3.25
C ASN A 117 6.79 -1.16 -2.93
N LYS A 118 7.72 -1.81 -3.65
CA LYS A 118 9.16 -1.68 -3.43
C LYS A 118 9.67 -0.34 -3.96
N ASN A 119 10.49 0.33 -3.17
CA ASN A 119 11.23 1.52 -3.61
C ASN A 119 12.49 1.07 -4.34
N ASN A 120 12.53 1.24 -5.65
CA ASN A 120 13.67 0.91 -6.46
C ASN A 120 14.30 2.18 -7.04
N ASN A 121 15.63 2.16 -7.20
CA ASN A 121 16.38 3.20 -7.90
C ASN A 121 16.38 2.97 -9.41
N PHE A 122 15.21 2.68 -9.99
CA PHE A 122 15.05 2.60 -11.44
C PHE A 122 15.07 3.99 -12.09
N SER A 123 15.12 4.00 -13.40
CA SER A 123 15.06 5.25 -14.18
C SER A 123 13.72 5.98 -13.98
N LYS A 124 13.71 7.30 -14.26
CA LYS A 124 12.56 8.19 -13.99
C LYS A 124 11.26 7.81 -14.70
N ASN A 125 11.32 6.96 -15.70
CA ASN A 125 10.15 6.46 -16.43
C ASN A 125 9.44 5.30 -15.72
N ILE A 126 10.04 4.72 -14.67
CA ILE A 126 9.43 3.68 -13.84
C ILE A 126 8.95 4.33 -12.54
N ILE A 127 7.64 4.38 -12.38
CA ILE A 127 6.95 5.05 -11.29
C ILE A 127 6.27 3.99 -10.43
N ASN A 128 6.75 3.81 -9.21
CA ASN A 128 6.14 2.88 -8.27
C ASN A 128 4.83 3.47 -7.77
N ALA A 129 3.73 2.78 -8.05
CA ALA A 129 2.38 3.21 -7.70
C ALA A 129 1.78 2.43 -6.52
N GLY A 130 2.44 1.38 -6.05
CA GLY A 130 2.01 0.61 -4.87
C GLY A 130 2.09 1.42 -3.58
N ILE A 131 1.41 0.96 -2.54
CA ILE A 131 1.49 1.55 -1.19
C ILE A 131 2.86 1.24 -0.62
N ASN A 132 3.80 2.17 -0.78
CA ASN A 132 5.19 2.02 -0.41
C ASN A 132 5.45 2.27 1.09
N ALA A 133 6.64 1.90 1.57
CA ALA A 133 7.03 2.07 2.96
C ALA A 133 6.99 3.54 3.41
N THR A 134 7.38 4.49 2.55
CA THR A 134 7.34 5.93 2.87
C THR A 134 5.91 6.39 3.18
N SER A 135 4.93 5.98 2.39
CA SER A 135 3.51 6.31 2.61
C SER A 135 3.01 5.78 3.97
N GLN A 136 3.39 4.54 4.30
CA GLN A 136 2.99 3.89 5.54
C GLN A 136 3.66 4.54 6.76
N LEU A 137 4.97 4.77 6.70
CA LEU A 137 5.72 5.42 7.79
C LEU A 137 5.29 6.87 8.02
N ASN A 138 4.90 7.60 6.98
CA ASN A 138 4.33 8.95 7.13
C ASN A 138 2.99 8.93 7.90
N ALA A 139 2.15 7.93 7.67
CA ALA A 139 0.90 7.78 8.40
C ALA A 139 1.16 7.36 9.88
N ILE A 140 2.14 6.48 10.12
CA ILE A 140 2.59 6.08 11.46
C ILE A 140 3.18 7.29 12.20
N ASP A 141 4.03 8.10 11.57
CA ASP A 141 4.58 9.34 12.15
C ASP A 141 3.47 10.32 12.58
N LYS A 142 2.45 10.48 11.73
CA LYS A 142 1.28 11.29 12.08
C LYS A 142 0.55 10.73 13.30
N PHE A 143 0.34 9.41 13.39
CA PHE A 143 -0.29 8.76 14.54
C PHE A 143 0.51 8.97 15.83
N ILE A 144 1.82 8.75 15.79
CA ILE A 144 2.75 8.96 16.92
C ILE A 144 2.65 10.40 17.44
N LYS A 145 2.67 11.39 16.53
CA LYS A 145 2.56 12.80 16.90
C LYS A 145 1.21 13.17 17.51
N LEU A 146 0.12 12.67 16.94
CA LEU A 146 -1.23 12.95 17.46
C LEU A 146 -1.45 12.40 18.86
N ASN A 147 -0.86 11.23 19.15
CA ASN A 147 -0.97 10.57 20.46
C ASN A 147 0.16 10.95 21.43
N LYS A 148 1.06 11.87 21.04
CA LYS A 148 2.21 12.33 21.87
C LYS A 148 3.08 11.18 22.38
N ILE A 149 3.30 10.17 21.54
CA ILE A 149 4.12 9.01 21.86
C ILE A 149 5.59 9.44 21.82
N GLU A 150 6.33 9.20 22.92
CA GLU A 150 7.71 9.69 23.05
C GLU A 150 8.75 8.62 22.68
N LYS A 151 8.48 7.36 23.05
CA LYS A 151 9.43 6.26 22.92
C LYS A 151 8.85 5.17 22.01
N THR A 152 9.34 5.13 20.80
CA THR A 152 8.94 4.12 19.79
C THR A 152 10.10 3.20 19.47
N ILE A 153 9.88 1.89 19.56
CA ILE A 153 10.81 0.89 19.04
C ILE A 153 10.27 0.29 17.73
N PHE A 154 11.17 -0.17 16.89
CA PHE A 154 10.83 -0.96 15.71
C PHE A 154 11.28 -2.40 15.87
N LEU A 155 10.44 -3.32 15.41
CA LEU A 155 10.75 -4.74 15.28
C LEU A 155 10.76 -5.08 13.78
N THR A 156 11.95 -5.40 13.27
CA THR A 156 12.21 -5.68 11.85
C THR A 156 12.58 -7.16 11.69
N PRO A 157 11.87 -7.94 10.85
CA PRO A 157 12.23 -9.32 10.60
C PRO A 157 13.57 -9.45 9.87
N ASP A 158 14.36 -10.48 10.20
CA ASP A 158 15.59 -10.82 9.48
C ASP A 158 15.26 -11.63 8.21
N VAL A 159 14.84 -10.93 7.17
CA VAL A 159 14.43 -11.49 5.89
C VAL A 159 15.21 -10.84 4.74
N SER A 160 15.10 -11.41 3.53
CA SER A 160 15.87 -10.95 2.36
C SER A 160 15.71 -9.46 2.04
N PHE A 161 14.54 -8.87 2.32
CA PHE A 161 14.25 -7.45 2.06
C PHE A 161 14.48 -6.53 3.27
N LYS A 162 15.16 -7.00 4.33
CA LYS A 162 15.45 -6.17 5.53
C LYS A 162 16.22 -4.88 5.23
N ASN A 163 17.04 -4.86 4.19
CA ASN A 163 17.79 -3.66 3.81
C ASN A 163 16.88 -2.57 3.23
N GLU A 164 15.84 -2.93 2.48
CA GLU A 164 14.82 -2.00 1.98
C GLU A 164 14.05 -1.37 3.15
N ILE A 165 13.72 -2.19 4.16
CA ILE A 165 13.08 -1.72 5.40
C ILE A 165 14.02 -0.74 6.12
N LYS A 166 15.29 -1.06 6.29
CA LYS A 166 16.28 -0.17 6.93
C LYS A 166 16.41 1.16 6.20
N GLU A 167 16.44 1.14 4.88
CA GLU A 167 16.47 2.37 4.07
C GLU A 167 15.21 3.20 4.28
N ALA A 168 14.03 2.58 4.27
CA ALA A 168 12.78 3.26 4.53
C ALA A 168 12.74 3.89 5.94
N ILE A 169 13.21 3.16 6.95
CA ILE A 169 13.33 3.63 8.33
C ILE A 169 14.29 4.82 8.42
N SER A 170 15.45 4.78 7.76
CA SER A 170 16.43 5.87 7.79
C SER A 170 15.91 7.18 7.19
N ASN A 171 14.92 7.08 6.28
CA ASN A 171 14.27 8.21 5.64
C ASN A 171 13.01 8.71 6.37
N THR A 172 12.59 8.04 7.45
CA THR A 172 11.42 8.48 8.23
C THR A 172 11.75 9.66 9.15
N LYS A 173 10.70 10.42 9.51
CA LYS A 173 10.78 11.49 10.53
C LYS A 173 10.47 11.00 11.94
N ILE A 174 10.13 9.73 12.11
CA ILE A 174 9.83 9.13 13.41
C ILE A 174 11.09 9.13 14.25
N LYS A 175 10.97 9.63 15.49
CA LYS A 175 12.04 9.50 16.48
C LYS A 175 12.03 8.07 17.03
N ILE A 176 12.94 7.25 16.52
CA ILE A 176 13.06 5.85 16.90
C ILE A 176 14.01 5.72 18.06
N LEU A 177 13.58 5.05 19.14
CA LEU A 177 14.42 4.74 20.29
C LEU A 177 15.44 3.66 19.93
N GLU A 178 14.96 2.57 19.32
CA GLU A 178 15.78 1.43 18.88
C GLU A 178 15.08 0.69 17.74
N ASN A 179 15.86 0.11 16.81
CA ASN A 179 15.37 -0.80 15.80
C ASN A 179 15.98 -2.18 16.02
N TYR A 180 15.19 -3.11 16.50
CA TYR A 180 15.59 -4.49 16.75
C TYR A 180 15.31 -5.37 15.52
N ILE A 181 16.33 -6.11 15.10
CA ILE A 181 16.19 -7.13 14.05
C ILE A 181 15.99 -8.47 14.75
N TYR A 182 14.90 -9.14 14.42
CA TYR A 182 14.55 -10.42 15.03
C TYR A 182 14.59 -11.58 14.02
N ASP A 183 14.92 -12.77 14.53
CA ASP A 183 14.87 -14.02 13.79
C ASP A 183 13.40 -14.47 13.66
N THR A 184 13.00 -14.93 12.48
CA THR A 184 11.63 -15.37 12.22
C THR A 184 11.30 -16.76 12.78
N ASP A 185 12.31 -17.51 13.30
CA ASP A 185 12.06 -18.72 14.09
C ASP A 185 11.36 -18.37 15.41
N PRO A 186 10.14 -18.90 15.69
CA PRO A 186 9.35 -18.50 16.85
C PRO A 186 10.05 -18.65 18.20
N THR A 187 10.91 -19.68 18.36
CA THR A 187 11.65 -19.90 19.61
C THR A 187 12.69 -18.82 19.85
N LYS A 188 13.47 -18.49 18.81
CA LYS A 188 14.47 -17.42 18.89
C LYS A 188 13.83 -16.07 19.02
N LEU A 189 12.72 -15.84 18.31
CA LEU A 189 11.93 -14.62 18.42
C LEU A 189 11.51 -14.37 19.87
N THR A 190 10.90 -15.36 20.53
CA THR A 190 10.47 -15.23 21.92
C THR A 190 11.63 -14.86 22.85
N GLN A 191 12.77 -15.54 22.73
CA GLN A 191 13.97 -15.21 23.50
C GLN A 191 14.51 -13.79 23.24
N GLN A 192 14.39 -13.30 22.02
CA GLN A 192 14.77 -11.93 21.67
C GLN A 192 13.80 -10.90 22.28
N ILE A 193 12.50 -11.18 22.23
CA ILE A 193 11.47 -10.32 22.86
C ILE A 193 11.63 -10.28 24.37
N GLU A 194 11.95 -11.40 25.05
CA GLU A 194 12.29 -11.46 26.48
C GLU A 194 13.43 -10.49 26.83
N LYS A 195 14.48 -10.46 26.01
CA LYS A 195 15.61 -9.53 26.20
C LYS A 195 15.21 -8.06 25.99
N ILE A 196 14.46 -7.77 24.91
CA ILE A 196 13.99 -6.42 24.56
C ILE A 196 13.10 -5.86 25.66
N THR A 197 12.21 -6.69 26.22
CA THR A 197 11.26 -6.33 27.26
C THR A 197 11.84 -6.45 28.68
N ARG A 198 13.06 -6.95 28.81
CA ARG A 198 13.71 -7.24 30.10
C ARG A 198 12.84 -8.18 30.99
N TYR A 199 12.20 -9.17 30.39
CA TYR A 199 11.20 -10.00 31.03
C TYR A 199 11.72 -10.68 32.27
N GLU A 200 12.89 -11.35 32.22
CA GLU A 200 13.50 -12.05 33.37
C GLU A 200 13.81 -11.08 34.54
N VAL A 201 14.32 -9.88 34.23
CA VAL A 201 14.58 -8.86 35.25
C VAL A 201 13.29 -8.40 35.92
N ARG A 202 12.23 -8.19 35.15
CA ARG A 202 10.93 -7.77 35.69
C ARG A 202 10.27 -8.87 36.51
N LYS A 203 10.45 -10.12 36.10
CA LYS A 203 10.00 -11.29 36.85
C LYS A 203 10.73 -11.41 38.18
N GLN A 204 12.07 -11.29 38.18
CA GLN A 204 12.87 -11.28 39.41
C GLN A 204 12.48 -10.14 40.34
N ASN A 205 12.22 -8.92 39.82
CA ASN A 205 11.75 -7.78 40.60
C ASN A 205 10.41 -8.11 41.32
N LEU A 206 9.51 -8.85 40.71
CA LEU A 206 8.25 -9.28 41.31
C LEU A 206 8.51 -10.22 42.48
N GLU A 207 9.36 -11.23 42.28
CA GLU A 207 9.74 -12.19 43.33
C GLU A 207 10.42 -11.51 44.50
N ASP A 208 11.39 -10.61 44.23
CA ASP A 208 12.12 -9.87 45.26
C ASP A 208 11.17 -8.96 46.06
N GLU A 209 10.20 -8.31 45.43
CA GLU A 209 9.23 -7.46 46.11
C GLU A 209 8.28 -8.26 47.00
N ILE A 210 7.84 -9.44 46.57
CA ILE A 210 7.03 -10.35 47.39
C ILE A 210 7.83 -10.77 48.63
N VAL A 211 9.08 -11.21 48.47
CA VAL A 211 9.96 -11.60 49.57
C VAL A 211 10.23 -10.42 50.53
N ARG A 212 10.41 -9.18 50.00
CA ARG A 212 10.59 -7.97 50.80
C ARG A 212 9.36 -7.70 51.65
N LEU A 213 8.14 -7.83 51.06
CA LEU A 213 6.89 -7.61 51.81
C LEU A 213 6.65 -8.68 52.88
N GLU A 214 6.95 -9.95 52.61
CA GLU A 214 6.82 -11.05 53.56
C GLU A 214 7.65 -10.81 54.82
N LYS A 215 8.85 -10.21 54.68
CA LYS A 215 9.77 -9.87 55.78
C LYS A 215 9.45 -8.53 56.44
N SER A 216 8.52 -7.75 55.91
CA SER A 216 8.19 -6.40 56.44
C SER A 216 7.15 -6.47 57.57
N ASP A 217 7.13 -5.46 58.44
CA ASP A 217 6.11 -5.27 59.48
C ASP A 217 4.92 -4.42 58.99
N GLN A 218 4.75 -4.30 57.66
CA GLN A 218 3.73 -3.44 57.07
C GLN A 218 2.31 -4.02 57.32
N ALA A 219 1.42 -3.19 57.92
CA ALA A 219 0.11 -3.61 58.39
C ALA A 219 -0.83 -4.22 57.31
N ASN A 220 -0.61 -3.91 56.01
CA ASN A 220 -1.43 -4.37 54.88
C ASN A 220 -0.63 -5.30 53.93
N LYS A 221 0.42 -5.95 54.39
CA LYS A 221 1.32 -6.74 53.56
C LYS A 221 0.61 -7.90 52.84
N GLU A 222 -0.33 -8.60 53.47
CA GLU A 222 -1.04 -9.72 52.91
C GLU A 222 -1.84 -9.33 51.65
N GLY A 223 -2.57 -8.23 51.72
CA GLY A 223 -3.31 -7.69 50.60
C GLY A 223 -2.41 -7.22 49.44
N LEU A 224 -1.24 -6.64 49.77
CA LEU A 224 -0.25 -6.23 48.76
C LEU A 224 0.37 -7.46 48.07
N ILE A 225 0.75 -8.48 48.84
CA ILE A 225 1.29 -9.73 48.33
C ILE A 225 0.26 -10.44 47.42
N GLU A 226 -1.00 -10.49 47.87
CA GLU A 226 -2.07 -11.06 47.02
C GLU A 226 -2.24 -10.30 45.69
N GLY A 227 -2.14 -8.98 45.73
CA GLY A 227 -2.15 -8.14 44.53
C GLY A 227 -0.95 -8.37 43.61
N LEU A 228 0.24 -8.58 44.17
CA LEU A 228 1.44 -8.92 43.38
C LEU A 228 1.38 -10.33 42.78
N LYS A 229 0.89 -11.29 43.52
CA LYS A 229 0.74 -12.68 43.03
C LYS A 229 -0.21 -12.83 41.83
N LYS A 230 -1.00 -11.81 41.52
CA LYS A 230 -1.86 -11.72 40.33
C LYS A 230 -1.15 -11.15 39.09
N ARG A 231 0.12 -10.73 39.22
CA ARG A 231 0.94 -10.17 38.15
C ARG A 231 1.96 -11.18 37.67
N ASP A 232 2.35 -11.06 36.40
CA ASP A 232 3.41 -11.89 35.82
C ASP A 232 4.78 -11.23 35.99
N THR A 233 4.83 -9.89 36.04
CA THR A 233 6.08 -9.12 36.18
C THR A 233 5.91 -7.86 37.03
N LEU A 234 7.03 -7.27 37.50
CA LEU A 234 7.07 -5.99 38.19
C LEU A 234 8.15 -5.09 37.57
N GLY A 235 7.74 -3.89 37.13
CA GLY A 235 8.62 -2.89 36.55
C GLY A 235 8.14 -2.34 35.25
N SER A 236 8.72 -1.21 34.83
CA SER A 236 8.33 -0.52 33.61
C SER A 236 9.09 -1.03 32.39
N ILE A 237 8.41 -0.99 31.27
CA ILE A 237 8.98 -1.21 29.93
C ILE A 237 9.41 0.15 29.37
N ASN A 238 10.60 0.20 28.73
CA ASN A 238 11.19 1.46 28.30
C ASN A 238 10.73 1.91 26.90
N PHE A 239 9.49 1.60 26.50
CA PHE A 239 8.87 2.15 25.29
C PHE A 239 7.37 2.33 25.46
N ASP A 240 6.78 3.23 24.67
CA ASP A 240 5.35 3.52 24.66
C ASP A 240 4.64 2.87 23.50
N SER A 241 5.37 2.64 22.42
CA SER A 241 4.86 1.97 21.22
C SER A 241 5.90 1.05 20.60
N VAL A 242 5.40 0.04 19.92
CA VAL A 242 6.16 -0.88 19.08
C VAL A 242 5.59 -0.88 17.67
N VAL A 243 6.45 -0.64 16.67
CA VAL A 243 6.12 -0.74 15.25
C VAL A 243 6.66 -2.08 14.75
N ILE A 244 5.76 -2.99 14.42
CA ILE A 244 6.05 -4.35 13.98
C ILE A 244 5.97 -4.35 12.44
N LEU A 245 7.11 -4.57 11.79
CA LEU A 245 7.23 -4.51 10.33
C LEU A 245 7.01 -5.88 9.69
N ASP A 246 5.87 -6.48 10.00
CA ASP A 246 5.52 -7.84 9.58
C ASP A 246 4.04 -8.01 9.27
N PHE A 247 3.69 -9.19 8.74
CA PHE A 247 2.37 -9.55 8.24
C PHE A 247 1.99 -10.96 8.67
N ASP A 248 0.73 -11.31 8.53
CA ASP A 248 0.18 -12.66 8.66
C ASP A 248 0.63 -13.39 9.96
N GLU A 249 1.03 -14.63 9.85
CA GLU A 249 1.46 -15.47 10.98
C GLU A 249 2.72 -14.96 11.68
N SER A 250 3.62 -14.28 10.96
CA SER A 250 4.79 -13.64 11.55
C SER A 250 4.41 -12.48 12.48
N LEU A 251 3.49 -11.62 12.06
CA LEU A 251 2.94 -10.55 12.90
C LEU A 251 2.28 -11.14 14.16
N LYS A 252 1.52 -12.23 14.01
CA LYS A 252 0.88 -12.93 15.12
C LYS A 252 1.92 -13.51 16.10
N SER A 253 2.99 -14.09 15.58
CA SER A 253 4.08 -14.62 16.41
C SER A 253 4.75 -13.54 17.25
N VAL A 254 5.02 -12.37 16.65
CA VAL A 254 5.61 -11.22 17.37
C VAL A 254 4.66 -10.70 18.44
N THR A 255 3.39 -10.47 18.11
CA THR A 255 2.40 -9.96 19.07
C THR A 255 2.17 -10.93 20.21
N THR A 256 2.12 -12.24 19.93
CA THR A 256 2.01 -13.29 20.96
C THR A 256 3.24 -13.31 21.88
N SER A 257 4.45 -13.17 21.34
CA SER A 257 5.68 -13.10 22.14
C SER A 257 5.73 -11.85 23.02
N LEU A 258 5.19 -10.71 22.55
CA LEU A 258 5.05 -9.51 23.37
C LEU A 258 4.08 -9.75 24.53
N LEU A 259 2.92 -10.38 24.27
CA LEU A 259 1.95 -10.72 25.32
C LEU A 259 2.55 -11.70 26.33
N TYR A 260 3.26 -12.72 25.87
CA TYR A 260 3.95 -13.67 26.74
C TYR A 260 4.93 -12.98 27.71
N THR A 261 5.56 -11.91 27.27
CA THR A 261 6.46 -11.12 28.10
C THR A 261 5.77 -10.01 28.91
N ASP A 262 4.47 -10.12 29.11
CA ASP A 262 3.65 -9.15 29.87
C ASP A 262 3.72 -7.72 29.27
N VAL A 263 3.66 -7.63 27.93
CA VAL A 263 3.51 -6.38 27.20
C VAL A 263 2.12 -6.36 26.55
N SER A 264 1.22 -5.56 27.14
CA SER A 264 -0.17 -5.52 26.73
C SER A 264 -0.43 -4.42 25.68
N PRO A 265 -1.21 -4.71 24.61
CA PRO A 265 -1.66 -3.68 23.66
C PRO A 265 -2.62 -2.65 24.30
N LYS A 266 -3.16 -2.94 25.49
CA LYS A 266 -3.97 -1.98 26.27
C LYS A 266 -3.12 -0.91 26.97
N GLU A 267 -1.83 -1.18 27.19
CA GLU A 267 -0.89 -0.28 27.85
C GLU A 267 0.12 0.33 26.88
N LYS A 268 0.41 -0.36 25.79
CA LYS A 268 1.38 0.04 24.79
C LYS A 268 0.74 0.03 23.39
N TYR A 269 1.12 0.96 22.54
CA TYR A 269 0.61 0.99 21.17
C TYR A 269 1.29 -0.08 20.31
N PHE A 270 0.53 -1.09 19.88
CA PHE A 270 0.98 -2.05 18.89
C PHE A 270 0.60 -1.51 17.51
N ILE A 271 1.61 -1.20 16.70
CA ILE A 271 1.46 -0.59 15.39
C ILE A 271 2.07 -1.51 14.35
N THR A 272 1.41 -1.72 13.22
CA THR A 272 1.95 -2.52 12.12
C THR A 272 1.81 -1.80 10.78
N LEU A 273 2.22 -2.46 9.70
CA LEU A 273 2.11 -1.97 8.33
C LEU A 273 0.67 -2.13 7.80
N ASN A 274 0.45 -1.77 6.53
CA ASN A 274 -0.84 -1.92 5.85
C ASN A 274 -1.25 -3.39 5.77
N GLN A 275 -2.33 -3.75 6.43
CA GLN A 275 -2.87 -5.11 6.50
C GLN A 275 -4.07 -5.33 5.55
N TRP A 276 -4.40 -4.36 4.71
CA TRP A 276 -5.50 -4.43 3.73
C TRP A 276 -6.85 -4.92 4.28
N PHE A 277 -7.10 -4.70 5.58
CA PHE A 277 -8.31 -5.14 6.27
C PHE A 277 -8.48 -6.67 6.29
N ASP A 278 -7.38 -7.38 6.53
CA ASP A 278 -7.41 -8.82 6.71
C ASP A 278 -8.31 -9.21 7.90
N GLU A 279 -9.37 -9.96 7.62
CA GLU A 279 -10.36 -10.37 8.61
C GLU A 279 -9.80 -11.33 9.66
N SER A 280 -8.65 -11.96 9.42
CA SER A 280 -7.98 -12.80 10.42
C SER A 280 -7.61 -12.00 11.67
N LEU A 281 -7.29 -10.71 11.51
CA LEU A 281 -6.97 -9.81 12.62
C LEU A 281 -8.14 -9.58 13.58
N LEU A 282 -9.38 -9.70 13.10
CA LEU A 282 -10.58 -9.53 13.93
C LEU A 282 -10.69 -10.65 14.98
N LYS A 283 -10.15 -11.82 14.68
CA LYS A 283 -10.21 -13.00 15.54
C LYS A 283 -9.14 -13.03 16.65
N GLU A 284 -8.09 -12.21 16.49
CA GLU A 284 -6.96 -12.15 17.42
C GLU A 284 -7.21 -11.14 18.56
N THR A 285 -8.25 -11.36 19.35
CA THR A 285 -8.72 -10.39 20.37
C THR A 285 -7.70 -10.07 21.45
N SER A 286 -6.77 -10.99 21.75
CA SER A 286 -5.71 -10.79 22.74
C SER A 286 -4.68 -9.73 22.31
N THR A 287 -4.51 -9.52 20.99
CA THR A 287 -3.55 -8.56 20.43
C THR A 287 -4.18 -7.20 20.13
N GLN A 288 -5.45 -7.02 20.49
CA GLN A 288 -6.18 -5.77 20.25
C GLN A 288 -6.08 -4.83 21.47
N PRO A 289 -6.00 -3.50 21.22
CA PRO A 289 -6.05 -2.83 19.92
C PRO A 289 -4.73 -2.94 19.10
N LEU A 290 -4.84 -3.26 17.82
CA LEU A 290 -3.74 -3.24 16.87
C LEU A 290 -3.95 -2.11 15.85
N TYR A 291 -2.93 -1.26 15.67
CA TYR A 291 -3.01 -0.07 14.84
C TYR A 291 -2.27 -0.23 13.51
N PHE A 292 -2.82 0.31 12.41
CA PHE A 292 -2.17 0.22 11.11
C PHE A 292 -2.64 1.29 10.11
N PRO A 293 -1.77 1.74 9.18
CA PRO A 293 -2.15 2.58 8.05
C PRO A 293 -2.80 1.73 6.95
N SER A 294 -3.82 2.25 6.29
CA SER A 294 -4.40 1.59 5.12
C SER A 294 -5.12 2.56 4.19
N ALA A 295 -5.61 2.02 3.07
CA ALA A 295 -6.51 2.68 2.14
C ALA A 295 -7.82 3.12 2.82
N ASN A 296 -8.72 3.74 2.08
CA ASN A 296 -10.05 4.08 2.61
C ASN A 296 -10.94 2.84 2.69
N LYS A 297 -11.28 2.39 3.92
CA LYS A 297 -12.10 1.19 4.18
C LYS A 297 -13.47 1.24 3.50
N SER A 298 -14.20 2.35 3.67
CA SER A 298 -15.53 2.48 3.09
C SER A 298 -15.51 2.39 1.56
N ASN A 299 -14.51 3.02 0.93
CA ASN A 299 -14.36 2.95 -0.52
C ASN A 299 -13.89 1.56 -0.99
N TYR A 300 -13.10 0.87 -0.16
CA TYR A 300 -12.68 -0.50 -0.44
C TYR A 300 -13.88 -1.46 -0.41
N ASP A 301 -14.76 -1.31 0.59
CA ASP A 301 -15.96 -2.12 0.72
C ASP A 301 -16.95 -1.85 -0.44
N GLU A 302 -17.14 -0.57 -0.80
CA GLU A 302 -17.97 -0.19 -1.96
C GLU A 302 -17.41 -0.79 -3.26
N PHE A 303 -16.11 -0.67 -3.49
CA PHE A 303 -15.46 -1.25 -4.66
C PHE A 303 -15.58 -2.77 -4.68
N SER A 304 -15.36 -3.44 -3.55
CA SER A 304 -15.44 -4.89 -3.44
C SER A 304 -16.85 -5.41 -3.72
N SER A 305 -17.87 -4.68 -3.25
CA SER A 305 -19.27 -4.99 -3.53
C SER A 305 -19.60 -4.81 -5.02
N GLU A 306 -19.21 -3.67 -5.64
CA GLU A 306 -19.41 -3.40 -7.06
C GLU A 306 -18.69 -4.46 -7.94
N TYR A 307 -17.49 -4.86 -7.52
CA TYR A 307 -16.73 -5.89 -8.21
C TYR A 307 -17.42 -7.26 -8.11
N TYR A 308 -17.86 -7.64 -6.89
CA TYR A 308 -18.56 -8.90 -6.64
C TYR A 308 -19.88 -9.00 -7.40
N GLU A 309 -20.69 -7.95 -7.39
CA GLU A 309 -21.96 -7.89 -8.15
C GLU A 309 -21.75 -8.16 -9.64
N LYS A 310 -20.63 -7.67 -10.19
CA LYS A 310 -20.37 -7.82 -11.63
C LYS A 310 -19.70 -9.13 -12.03
N TYR A 311 -18.82 -9.66 -11.16
CA TYR A 311 -17.96 -10.81 -11.53
C TYR A 311 -18.17 -12.05 -10.67
N ASN A 312 -19.00 -11.97 -9.62
CA ASN A 312 -19.23 -13.04 -8.64
C ASN A 312 -17.93 -13.56 -8.01
N GLN A 313 -16.98 -12.66 -7.78
CA GLN A 313 -15.65 -12.92 -7.21
C GLN A 313 -15.22 -11.70 -6.38
N TYR A 314 -14.41 -11.91 -5.35
CA TYR A 314 -13.80 -10.80 -4.62
C TYR A 314 -12.53 -10.31 -5.33
N PRO A 315 -12.26 -8.99 -5.32
CA PRO A 315 -11.09 -8.43 -5.96
C PRO A 315 -9.81 -8.75 -5.16
N ASN A 316 -8.69 -8.93 -5.88
CA ASN A 316 -7.38 -8.87 -5.27
C ASN A 316 -7.08 -7.42 -4.83
N GLN A 317 -6.25 -7.24 -3.83
CA GLN A 317 -5.87 -5.92 -3.29
C GLN A 317 -5.28 -4.98 -4.36
N LEU A 318 -4.49 -5.50 -5.28
CA LEU A 318 -3.91 -4.74 -6.40
C LEU A 318 -4.98 -4.28 -7.40
N SER A 319 -6.13 -4.94 -7.43
CA SER A 319 -7.28 -4.53 -8.25
C SER A 319 -7.85 -3.20 -7.80
N PHE A 320 -7.92 -2.96 -6.50
CA PHE A 320 -8.36 -1.67 -5.96
C PHE A 320 -7.40 -0.54 -6.37
N LEU A 321 -6.10 -0.78 -6.30
CA LEU A 321 -5.09 0.16 -6.75
C LEU A 321 -5.16 0.41 -8.27
N SER A 322 -5.27 -0.64 -9.07
CA SER A 322 -5.30 -0.52 -10.53
C SER A 322 -6.54 0.22 -11.04
N TYR A 323 -7.68 0.12 -10.34
CA TYR A 323 -8.86 0.93 -10.60
C TYR A 323 -8.54 2.42 -10.56
N ASP A 324 -7.87 2.86 -9.49
CA ASP A 324 -7.51 4.26 -9.30
C ASP A 324 -6.42 4.72 -10.26
N LEU A 325 -5.49 3.84 -10.64
CA LEU A 325 -4.44 4.20 -11.61
C LEU A 325 -5.01 4.52 -13.00
N VAL A 326 -6.06 3.83 -13.43
CA VAL A 326 -6.78 4.19 -14.66
C VAL A 326 -7.38 5.59 -14.55
N GLY A 327 -8.03 5.90 -13.44
CA GLY A 327 -8.58 7.22 -13.15
C GLY A 327 -7.50 8.30 -13.09
N LEU A 328 -6.37 8.01 -12.45
CA LEU A 328 -5.23 8.90 -12.35
C LEU A 328 -4.64 9.23 -13.74
N VAL A 329 -4.38 8.20 -14.55
CA VAL A 329 -3.85 8.37 -15.90
C VAL A 329 -4.80 9.23 -16.74
N TYR A 330 -6.09 8.91 -16.71
CA TYR A 330 -7.11 9.69 -17.42
C TYR A 330 -7.15 11.15 -16.96
N TYR A 331 -7.15 11.40 -15.65
CA TYR A 331 -7.10 12.76 -15.09
C TYR A 331 -5.87 13.54 -15.55
N LEU A 332 -4.68 12.93 -15.52
CA LEU A 332 -3.45 13.60 -15.95
C LEU A 332 -3.43 13.90 -17.43
N ILE A 333 -3.96 13.01 -18.28
CA ILE A 333 -4.09 13.23 -19.72
C ILE A 333 -5.02 14.41 -19.99
N LEU A 334 -6.20 14.45 -19.35
CA LEU A 334 -7.14 15.57 -19.51
C LEU A 334 -6.53 16.89 -19.05
N ARG A 335 -5.84 16.90 -17.92
CA ARG A 335 -5.17 18.09 -17.39
C ARG A 335 -4.07 18.59 -18.30
N ASN A 336 -3.47 17.73 -19.11
CA ASN A 336 -2.43 18.05 -20.07
C ASN A 336 -2.97 18.21 -21.51
N ASN A 337 -4.22 18.69 -21.65
CA ASN A 337 -4.87 18.94 -22.95
C ASN A 337 -4.90 17.71 -23.88
N SER A 338 -5.11 16.53 -23.30
CA SER A 338 -5.11 15.24 -24.00
C SER A 338 -3.76 14.84 -24.63
N ILE A 339 -2.67 15.49 -24.22
CA ILE A 339 -1.31 15.15 -24.66
C ILE A 339 -0.66 14.23 -23.63
N ILE A 340 -0.19 13.07 -24.06
CA ILE A 340 0.61 12.17 -23.23
C ILE A 340 2.08 12.61 -23.32
N ASP A 341 2.55 13.26 -22.26
CA ASP A 341 3.93 13.72 -22.11
C ASP A 341 4.66 12.84 -21.10
N LYS A 342 5.92 12.49 -21.39
CA LYS A 342 6.78 11.71 -20.51
C LYS A 342 7.02 12.36 -19.14
N ASN A 343 6.90 13.69 -19.05
CA ASN A 343 7.10 14.43 -17.81
C ASN A 343 5.80 14.68 -17.01
N MET A 344 4.68 14.07 -17.41
CA MET A 344 3.38 14.33 -16.77
C MET A 344 3.34 13.95 -15.28
N PHE A 345 4.24 13.06 -14.83
CA PHE A 345 4.37 12.66 -13.42
C PHE A 345 5.43 13.46 -12.65
N SER A 346 6.15 14.39 -13.29
CA SER A 346 7.19 15.19 -12.63
C SER A 346 6.63 16.33 -11.79
N LYS A 347 5.49 16.90 -12.19
CA LYS A 347 4.87 18.05 -11.52
C LYS A 347 4.09 17.61 -10.29
N LYS A 348 4.20 18.39 -9.20
CA LYS A 348 3.40 18.14 -8.00
C LYS A 348 1.91 18.17 -8.33
N THR A 349 1.24 17.07 -8.07
CA THR A 349 -0.19 16.87 -8.31
C THR A 349 -0.78 16.04 -7.18
N LEU A 350 -1.99 16.40 -6.75
CA LEU A 350 -2.80 15.58 -5.86
C LEU A 350 -3.96 15.00 -6.66
N PHE A 351 -4.16 13.72 -6.55
CA PHE A 351 -5.29 13.01 -7.13
C PHE A 351 -6.05 12.29 -6.03
N LYS A 352 -7.36 12.49 -5.96
CA LYS A 352 -8.24 11.80 -5.01
C LYS A 352 -8.93 10.65 -5.71
N GLY A 353 -8.45 9.45 -5.45
CA GLY A 353 -9.06 8.20 -5.91
C GLY A 353 -9.94 7.52 -4.85
N LYS A 354 -10.38 6.29 -5.14
CA LYS A 354 -11.08 5.43 -4.17
C LYS A 354 -10.14 4.90 -3.09
N VAL A 355 -8.91 4.49 -3.44
CA VAL A 355 -7.88 4.05 -2.48
C VAL A 355 -7.57 5.14 -1.45
N GLY A 356 -7.48 6.37 -1.91
CA GLY A 356 -7.15 7.52 -1.09
C GLY A 356 -6.62 8.68 -1.93
N ILE A 357 -5.72 9.47 -1.32
CA ILE A 357 -5.10 10.59 -2.01
C ILE A 357 -3.69 10.17 -2.45
N PHE A 358 -3.43 10.32 -3.74
CA PHE A 358 -2.10 10.16 -4.34
C PHE A 358 -1.41 11.51 -4.42
N GLU A 359 -0.23 11.63 -3.82
CA GLU A 359 0.67 12.74 -4.06
C GLU A 359 1.71 12.32 -5.10
N ILE A 360 1.68 12.96 -6.26
CA ILE A 360 2.62 12.74 -7.35
C ILE A 360 3.61 13.88 -7.33
N LYS A 361 4.89 13.55 -7.32
CA LYS A 361 5.97 14.55 -7.38
C LYS A 361 7.28 13.87 -7.82
N ASP A 362 8.00 14.50 -8.73
CA ASP A 362 9.33 14.06 -9.18
C ASP A 362 9.34 12.58 -9.65
N ASN A 363 8.31 12.17 -10.40
CA ASN A 363 8.06 10.79 -10.87
C ASN A 363 7.95 9.76 -9.73
N LYS A 364 7.45 10.17 -8.57
CA LYS A 364 7.12 9.31 -7.44
C LYS A 364 5.66 9.47 -7.07
N ILE A 365 5.04 8.38 -6.66
CA ILE A 365 3.69 8.39 -6.10
C ILE A 365 3.78 7.99 -4.63
N ASN A 366 3.25 8.85 -3.76
CA ASN A 366 3.03 8.53 -2.35
C ASN A 366 1.54 8.57 -2.04
N HIS A 367 1.10 7.67 -1.20
CA HIS A 367 -0.29 7.60 -0.74
C HIS A 367 -0.44 8.34 0.59
N ILE A 368 -1.45 9.20 0.70
CA ILE A 368 -1.87 9.75 2.00
C ILE A 368 -2.89 8.78 2.56
N LEU A 369 -2.41 7.90 3.45
CA LEU A 369 -3.21 6.83 4.02
C LEU A 369 -4.07 7.31 5.19
N ASN A 370 -5.20 6.65 5.39
CA ASN A 370 -5.94 6.69 6.64
C ASN A 370 -5.24 5.80 7.68
N PHE A 371 -5.65 5.93 8.93
CA PHE A 371 -5.14 5.12 10.04
C PHE A 371 -6.30 4.42 10.73
N TYR A 372 -6.13 3.16 11.02
CA TYR A 372 -7.15 2.29 11.60
C TYR A 372 -6.63 1.60 12.85
N LYS A 373 -7.55 1.07 13.63
CA LYS A 373 -7.27 0.08 14.67
C LYS A 373 -8.24 -1.09 14.53
N VAL A 374 -7.77 -2.27 14.86
CA VAL A 374 -8.61 -3.43 15.15
C VAL A 374 -8.90 -3.42 16.63
N GLU A 375 -10.15 -3.36 17.01
CA GLU A 375 -10.61 -3.35 18.39
C GLU A 375 -12.05 -3.83 18.45
N ASP A 376 -12.38 -4.69 19.40
CA ASP A 376 -13.72 -5.30 19.57
C ASP A 376 -14.20 -6.00 18.28
N GLU A 377 -13.30 -6.74 17.63
CA GLU A 377 -13.55 -7.46 16.37
C GLU A 377 -14.03 -6.56 15.20
N GLU A 378 -13.67 -5.28 15.23
CA GLU A 378 -14.01 -4.31 14.19
C GLU A 378 -12.80 -3.51 13.72
N PHE A 379 -12.82 -3.10 12.43
CA PHE A 379 -11.89 -2.10 11.91
C PHE A 379 -12.43 -0.68 12.16
N LYS A 380 -11.87 0.00 13.14
CA LYS A 380 -12.27 1.36 13.52
C LYS A 380 -11.30 2.38 12.95
N LYS A 381 -11.83 3.39 12.26
CA LYS A 381 -10.99 4.48 11.74
C LYS A 381 -10.52 5.39 12.87
N VAL A 382 -9.24 5.74 12.87
CA VAL A 382 -8.61 6.68 13.82
C VAL A 382 -8.57 8.09 13.22
N PHE A 383 -8.12 8.21 11.94
CA PHE A 383 -8.18 9.46 11.16
C PHE A 383 -8.16 9.25 9.65
#